data_885428687ac0441375d5a367ec8199b7
#
_entry.id   885428687ac0441375d5a367ec8199b7
#
_cell.length_a   1.000
_cell.length_b   1.000
_cell.length_c   1.000
_cell.angle_alpha   90.00
_cell.angle_beta   90.00
_cell.angle_gamma   90.00
#
_symmetry.space_group_name_H-M   'P 1'
#
loop_
_entity.id
_entity.type
_entity.pdbx_description
1 polymer ?
#
loop_
_entity_poly.entity_id
_entity_poly.type
_entity_poly.pdbx_seq_one_letter_code
_entity_poly.pdbx_strand_id
1 'polypeptide(L)'
;MKTYLMSAAAALATATSAYAADDVTLQLKWVTQAQFAGYYVALDQGFYEAEGLNVTILPGGPDVAPGQVLAGGGADVMIDWMPSALAAREKGLPVVNIAQPYKSSGLMLTCWKDSGITGPADFPGHTIGVWFFGNEYPFLSWMSQEGIKTDGGEGGVTVLKQGFNVDPLLQRQADCISTMTYNEFGQVLEAGVSPDDLVTFKYEDVGVATLEDGLYVLEANLADPAFSDKMVRFVRASMQGWKWAEEHPEEAAMIVLDNDETGAQTEEHQIYMMSEVAKLTAGSNGALDEADYQRTVDTLLAGGSDPVITKAPEGAWTHAITDAALQ
;
A
#
# COMPACT_ATOMS: atom_id res chain seq x y z
N MET A 1 46.95 -19.64 -66.33
CA MET A 1 47.09 -19.22 -64.94
C MET A 1 45.85 -18.44 -64.53
N LYS A 2 45.00 -19.02 -63.72
CA LYS A 2 43.77 -18.35 -63.17
C LYS A 2 44.01 -18.02 -61.73
N THR A 3 44.09 -16.74 -61.45
CA THR A 3 44.31 -16.20 -60.11
C THR A 3 42.96 -16.10 -59.40
N TYR A 4 42.76 -16.81 -58.30
CA TYR A 4 41.61 -16.70 -57.38
C TYR A 4 41.90 -15.63 -56.33
N LEU A 5 41.11 -14.56 -56.36
CA LEU A 5 41.04 -13.59 -55.23
C LEU A 5 40.10 -14.15 -54.16
N MET A 6 40.63 -14.48 -52.98
CA MET A 6 39.88 -14.76 -51.79
C MET A 6 39.54 -13.44 -51.09
N SER A 7 38.26 -13.06 -51.07
CA SER A 7 37.75 -11.97 -50.23
C SER A 7 37.48 -12.51 -48.83
N ALA A 8 38.23 -12.06 -47.87
CA ALA A 8 38.00 -12.31 -46.44
C ALA A 8 36.93 -11.30 -45.92
N ALA A 9 35.74 -11.78 -45.63
CA ALA A 9 34.72 -11.00 -44.93
C ALA A 9 35.03 -11.02 -43.42
N ALA A 10 35.46 -9.89 -42.88
CA ALA A 10 35.62 -9.72 -41.42
C ALA A 10 34.22 -9.51 -40.81
N ALA A 11 33.71 -10.47 -40.05
CA ALA A 11 32.54 -10.32 -39.23
C ALA A 11 32.90 -9.50 -38.01
N LEU A 12 32.44 -8.25 -37.90
CA LEU A 12 32.46 -7.48 -36.65
C LEU A 12 31.46 -8.14 -35.70
N ALA A 13 31.93 -8.86 -34.71
CA ALA A 13 31.17 -9.23 -33.54
C ALA A 13 31.02 -8.00 -32.66
N THR A 14 29.87 -7.38 -32.65
CA THR A 14 29.50 -6.37 -31.62
C THR A 14 29.33 -7.13 -30.31
N ALA A 15 30.34 -7.04 -29.43
CA ALA A 15 30.21 -7.48 -28.06
C ALA A 15 29.22 -6.52 -27.36
N THR A 16 27.98 -6.92 -27.21
CA THR A 16 27.07 -6.30 -26.25
C THR A 16 27.62 -6.61 -24.87
N SER A 17 28.16 -5.59 -24.20
CA SER A 17 28.48 -5.70 -22.78
C SER A 17 27.15 -5.99 -22.07
N ALA A 18 26.95 -7.24 -21.62
CA ALA A 18 25.90 -7.52 -20.65
C ALA A 18 26.30 -6.76 -19.37
N TYR A 19 25.66 -5.65 -19.12
CA TYR A 19 25.70 -5.04 -17.79
C TYR A 19 25.02 -6.02 -16.84
N ALA A 20 25.67 -6.31 -15.70
CA ALA A 20 25.01 -7.06 -14.65
C ALA A 20 23.74 -6.27 -14.24
N ALA A 21 22.63 -6.99 -14.05
CA ALA A 21 21.42 -6.36 -13.55
C ALA A 21 21.67 -5.77 -12.14
N ASP A 22 21.06 -4.63 -11.86
CA ASP A 22 21.14 -4.02 -10.53
C ASP A 22 20.14 -4.73 -9.58
N ASP A 23 20.62 -5.16 -8.43
CA ASP A 23 19.78 -5.75 -7.40
C ASP A 23 18.92 -4.67 -6.73
N VAL A 24 17.62 -4.99 -6.53
CA VAL A 24 16.66 -4.19 -5.75
C VAL A 24 15.90 -5.11 -4.81
N THR A 25 15.87 -4.77 -3.54
CA THR A 25 15.03 -5.46 -2.54
C THR A 25 13.88 -4.57 -2.14
N LEU A 26 12.64 -5.05 -2.39
CA LEU A 26 11.38 -4.43 -1.98
C LEU A 26 10.85 -5.13 -0.72
N GLN A 27 10.66 -4.39 0.36
CA GLN A 27 9.98 -4.87 1.57
C GLN A 27 8.50 -4.50 1.52
N LEU A 28 7.62 -5.49 1.49
CA LEU A 28 6.18 -5.28 1.63
C LEU A 28 5.81 -4.95 3.09
N LYS A 29 4.74 -4.21 3.27
CA LYS A 29 4.21 -3.95 4.62
C LYS A 29 3.38 -5.10 5.18
N TRP A 30 2.81 -5.94 4.33
CA TRP A 30 1.89 -7.02 4.69
C TRP A 30 2.25 -8.32 3.98
N VAL A 31 1.51 -9.38 4.28
CA VAL A 31 1.68 -10.69 3.63
C VAL A 31 1.43 -10.60 2.12
N THR A 32 1.94 -11.58 1.38
CA THR A 32 1.70 -11.71 -0.05
C THR A 32 0.20 -11.82 -0.32
N GLN A 33 -0.35 -10.85 -1.04
CA GLN A 33 -1.75 -10.79 -1.45
C GLN A 33 -1.95 -9.78 -2.58
N ALA A 34 -3.12 -9.77 -3.24
CA ALA A 34 -3.41 -8.95 -4.41
C ALA A 34 -3.28 -7.43 -4.17
N GLN A 35 -3.23 -6.98 -2.91
CA GLN A 35 -2.83 -5.63 -2.52
C GLN A 35 -1.49 -5.20 -3.12
N PHE A 36 -0.62 -6.13 -3.46
CA PHE A 36 0.71 -5.87 -4.02
C PHE A 36 0.87 -6.41 -5.46
N ALA A 37 -0.24 -6.70 -6.12
CA ALA A 37 -0.25 -7.38 -7.41
C ALA A 37 0.65 -6.71 -8.46
N GLY A 38 0.67 -5.38 -8.55
CA GLY A 38 1.47 -4.69 -9.56
C GLY A 38 2.97 -5.01 -9.48
N TYR A 39 3.50 -5.26 -8.29
CA TYR A 39 4.91 -5.60 -8.11
C TYR A 39 5.21 -7.05 -8.49
N TYR A 40 4.33 -7.98 -8.13
CA TYR A 40 4.45 -9.39 -8.52
C TYR A 40 4.27 -9.57 -10.03
N VAL A 41 3.32 -8.85 -10.62
CA VAL A 41 3.14 -8.81 -12.08
C VAL A 41 4.37 -8.24 -12.78
N ALA A 42 4.97 -7.16 -12.26
CA ALA A 42 6.17 -6.58 -12.84
C ALA A 42 7.36 -7.57 -12.81
N LEU A 43 7.42 -8.41 -11.77
CA LEU A 43 8.42 -9.47 -11.66
C LEU A 43 8.13 -10.62 -12.65
N ASP A 44 6.90 -11.15 -12.65
CA ASP A 44 6.49 -12.30 -13.47
C ASP A 44 6.54 -12.00 -14.98
N GLN A 45 6.05 -10.81 -15.37
CA GLN A 45 6.02 -10.38 -16.77
C GLN A 45 7.37 -9.87 -17.29
N GLY A 46 8.43 -9.90 -16.45
CA GLY A 46 9.77 -9.50 -16.83
C GLY A 46 9.97 -8.00 -17.01
N PHE A 47 9.06 -7.14 -16.50
CA PHE A 47 9.21 -5.69 -16.65
C PHE A 47 10.43 -5.17 -15.88
N TYR A 48 10.76 -5.74 -14.72
CA TYR A 48 12.00 -5.42 -14.00
C TYR A 48 13.25 -5.85 -14.78
N GLU A 49 13.24 -7.06 -15.35
CA GLU A 49 14.35 -7.57 -16.16
C GLU A 49 14.60 -6.68 -17.40
N ALA A 50 13.53 -6.21 -18.05
CA ALA A 50 13.61 -5.30 -19.18
C ALA A 50 14.27 -3.96 -18.84
N GLU A 51 14.15 -3.51 -17.58
CA GLU A 51 14.83 -2.32 -17.03
C GLU A 51 16.22 -2.64 -16.46
N GLY A 52 16.73 -3.86 -16.62
CA GLY A 52 18.03 -4.29 -16.11
C GLY A 52 18.06 -4.41 -14.58
N LEU A 53 16.95 -4.77 -13.96
CA LEU A 53 16.83 -4.95 -12.52
C LEU A 53 16.59 -6.43 -12.18
N ASN A 54 17.23 -6.86 -11.09
CA ASN A 54 16.97 -8.13 -10.40
C ASN A 54 16.24 -7.82 -9.09
N VAL A 55 14.90 -7.98 -9.08
CA VAL A 55 14.07 -7.57 -7.95
C VAL A 55 13.74 -8.75 -7.04
N THR A 56 13.98 -8.58 -5.75
CA THR A 56 13.55 -9.49 -4.70
C THR A 56 12.43 -8.83 -3.89
N ILE A 57 11.28 -9.50 -3.79
CA ILE A 57 10.14 -9.03 -2.99
C ILE A 57 10.13 -9.79 -1.67
N LEU A 58 10.28 -9.08 -0.56
CA LEU A 58 10.21 -9.65 0.78
C LEU A 58 8.78 -9.46 1.32
N PRO A 59 8.09 -10.55 1.71
CA PRO A 59 6.78 -10.44 2.32
C PRO A 59 6.87 -9.70 3.66
N GLY A 60 5.81 -8.99 4.00
CA GLY A 60 5.62 -8.38 5.31
C GLY A 60 4.72 -9.22 6.22
N GLY A 61 4.07 -8.57 7.15
CA GLY A 61 3.13 -9.21 8.08
C GLY A 61 3.04 -8.45 9.41
N PRO A 62 2.22 -8.96 10.36
CA PRO A 62 1.97 -8.28 11.62
C PRO A 62 3.22 -8.07 12.50
N ASP A 63 4.25 -8.91 12.31
CA ASP A 63 5.49 -8.86 13.08
C ASP A 63 6.65 -8.20 12.30
N VAL A 64 6.40 -7.70 11.10
CA VAL A 64 7.39 -7.01 10.27
C VAL A 64 7.19 -5.50 10.34
N ALA A 65 8.25 -4.78 10.67
CA ALA A 65 8.29 -3.31 10.64
C ALA A 65 9.10 -2.86 9.42
N PRO A 66 8.49 -2.50 8.28
CA PRO A 66 9.19 -2.20 7.03
C PRO A 66 10.26 -1.11 7.20
N GLY A 67 9.94 -0.06 7.97
CA GLY A 67 10.88 1.02 8.26
C GLY A 67 12.14 0.57 8.99
N GLN A 68 12.06 -0.46 9.85
CA GLN A 68 13.24 -1.02 10.52
C GLN A 68 14.07 -1.86 9.57
N VAL A 69 13.43 -2.63 8.67
CA VAL A 69 14.13 -3.40 7.62
C VAL A 69 14.90 -2.44 6.71
N LEU A 70 14.23 -1.37 6.25
CA LEU A 70 14.84 -0.34 5.42
C LEU A 70 16.02 0.35 6.14
N ALA A 71 15.83 0.78 7.39
CA ALA A 71 16.86 1.43 8.21
C ALA A 71 18.06 0.52 8.48
N GLY A 72 17.83 -0.79 8.60
CA GLY A 72 18.86 -1.81 8.78
C GLY A 72 19.60 -2.21 7.51
N GLY A 73 19.23 -1.66 6.34
CA GLY A 73 19.82 -2.01 5.04
C GLY A 73 19.36 -3.38 4.52
N GLY A 74 18.26 -3.91 5.04
CA GLY A 74 17.66 -5.18 4.57
C GLY A 74 16.81 -5.01 3.32
N ALA A 75 16.48 -3.78 2.95
CA ALA A 75 15.77 -3.45 1.72
C ALA A 75 16.26 -2.11 1.14
N ASP A 76 16.11 -1.93 -0.18
CA ASP A 76 16.36 -0.67 -0.88
C ASP A 76 15.14 0.26 -0.82
N VAL A 77 13.96 -0.33 -0.90
CA VAL A 77 12.66 0.35 -0.94
C VAL A 77 11.65 -0.43 -0.10
N MET A 78 10.73 0.28 0.54
CA MET A 78 9.63 -0.34 1.29
C MET A 78 8.29 0.19 0.84
N ILE A 79 7.26 -0.63 1.08
CA ILE A 79 5.86 -0.18 1.03
C ILE A 79 5.42 0.11 2.47
N ASP A 80 4.79 1.26 2.64
CA ASP A 80 4.12 1.59 3.91
C ASP A 80 2.94 2.53 3.65
N TRP A 81 2.06 2.64 4.63
CA TRP A 81 1.03 3.68 4.63
C TRP A 81 1.63 5.01 5.04
N MET A 82 1.14 6.09 4.40
CA MET A 82 1.64 7.44 4.67
C MET A 82 1.60 7.80 6.17
N PRO A 83 0.55 7.51 6.95
CA PRO A 83 0.54 7.76 8.39
C PRO A 83 1.72 7.14 9.13
N SER A 84 2.02 5.87 8.86
CA SER A 84 3.15 5.17 9.47
C SER A 84 4.49 5.76 9.06
N ALA A 85 4.64 6.07 7.78
CA ALA A 85 5.86 6.67 7.23
C ALA A 85 6.12 8.07 7.82
N LEU A 86 5.09 8.92 7.95
CA LEU A 86 5.21 10.25 8.54
C LEU A 86 5.48 10.17 10.05
N ALA A 87 4.84 9.23 10.77
CA ALA A 87 5.13 8.97 12.17
C ALA A 87 6.58 8.49 12.38
N ALA A 88 7.10 7.65 11.49
CA ALA A 88 8.49 7.22 11.53
C ALA A 88 9.45 8.38 11.24
N ARG A 89 9.11 9.25 10.28
CA ARG A 89 9.90 10.45 9.96
C ARG A 89 9.93 11.44 11.13
N GLU A 90 8.81 11.68 11.83
CA GLU A 90 8.75 12.48 13.04
C GLU A 90 9.69 11.94 14.14
N LYS A 91 9.83 10.62 14.21
CA LYS A 91 10.72 9.92 15.17
C LYS A 91 12.18 9.81 14.71
N GLY A 92 12.52 10.43 13.56
CA GLY A 92 13.90 10.54 13.09
C GLY A 92 14.32 9.48 12.05
N LEU A 93 13.39 8.70 11.49
CA LEU A 93 13.67 7.86 10.32
C LEU A 93 13.32 8.63 9.04
N PRO A 94 14.30 9.21 8.31
CA PRO A 94 14.05 10.15 7.22
C PRO A 94 13.66 9.39 5.94
N VAL A 95 12.46 8.83 5.90
CA VAL A 95 11.89 8.18 4.71
C VAL A 95 11.22 9.20 3.81
N VAL A 96 11.33 8.99 2.49
CA VAL A 96 10.76 9.85 1.44
C VAL A 96 9.88 9.00 0.54
N ASN A 97 8.63 9.42 0.33
CA ASN A 97 7.76 8.83 -0.69
C ASN A 97 8.29 9.18 -2.07
N ILE A 98 8.53 8.16 -2.89
CA ILE A 98 9.04 8.29 -4.26
C ILE A 98 8.02 7.89 -5.32
N ALA A 99 6.95 7.19 -4.92
CA ALA A 99 5.80 6.89 -5.77
C ALA A 99 4.59 6.49 -4.91
N GLN A 100 3.40 6.79 -5.43
CA GLN A 100 2.11 6.55 -4.79
C GLN A 100 1.14 5.88 -5.76
N PRO A 101 1.17 4.54 -5.92
CA PRO A 101 0.27 3.83 -6.83
C PRO A 101 -1.20 3.93 -6.43
N TYR A 102 -1.50 3.84 -5.13
CA TYR A 102 -2.86 3.98 -4.61
C TYR A 102 -3.30 5.44 -4.61
N LYS A 103 -4.41 5.74 -5.31
CA LYS A 103 -4.99 7.08 -5.44
C LYS A 103 -6.07 7.36 -4.39
N SER A 104 -6.65 6.31 -3.81
CA SER A 104 -7.70 6.39 -2.80
C SER A 104 -7.52 5.32 -1.74
N SER A 105 -8.19 5.52 -0.60
CA SER A 105 -8.15 4.60 0.53
C SER A 105 -9.25 3.55 0.42
N GLY A 106 -8.90 2.29 0.68
CA GLY A 106 -9.88 1.21 0.86
C GLY A 106 -10.37 1.08 2.30
N LEU A 107 -9.83 1.86 3.23
CA LEU A 107 -10.16 1.76 4.66
C LEU A 107 -11.56 2.29 4.94
N MET A 108 -12.33 1.50 5.71
CA MET A 108 -13.69 1.86 6.13
C MET A 108 -14.05 1.19 7.45
N LEU A 109 -15.14 1.65 8.08
CA LEU A 109 -15.84 0.88 9.10
C LEU A 109 -16.95 0.07 8.46
N THR A 110 -17.06 -1.21 8.85
CA THR A 110 -18.18 -2.10 8.51
C THR A 110 -18.94 -2.42 9.78
N CYS A 111 -20.21 -2.05 9.82
CA CYS A 111 -21.08 -2.16 10.98
C CYS A 111 -22.25 -3.09 10.69
N TRP A 112 -22.76 -3.77 11.72
CA TRP A 112 -24.07 -4.42 11.62
C TRP A 112 -25.17 -3.37 11.51
N LYS A 113 -26.08 -3.55 10.55
CA LYS A 113 -27.22 -2.66 10.33
C LYS A 113 -28.20 -2.65 11.52
N ASP A 114 -28.35 -3.79 12.19
CA ASP A 114 -29.20 -3.94 13.35
C ASP A 114 -28.60 -3.34 14.64
N SER A 115 -27.35 -2.85 14.60
CA SER A 115 -26.80 -2.03 15.68
C SER A 115 -27.51 -0.68 15.83
N GLY A 116 -28.20 -0.22 14.78
CA GLY A 116 -28.84 1.08 14.74
C GLY A 116 -27.93 2.24 14.36
N ILE A 117 -26.65 1.96 14.08
CA ILE A 117 -25.67 2.96 13.63
C ILE A 117 -25.97 3.32 12.17
N THR A 118 -26.30 4.59 11.95
CA THR A 118 -26.58 5.16 10.62
C THR A 118 -25.68 6.36 10.28
N GLY A 119 -24.96 6.88 11.28
CA GLY A 119 -24.04 8.00 11.14
C GLY A 119 -23.21 8.19 12.41
N PRO A 120 -22.27 9.16 12.41
CA PRO A 120 -21.36 9.35 13.55
C PRO A 120 -22.08 9.69 14.87
N ALA A 121 -23.25 10.35 14.81
CA ALA A 121 -24.03 10.68 15.99
C ALA A 121 -24.52 9.44 16.77
N ASP A 122 -24.57 8.29 16.13
CA ASP A 122 -25.05 7.04 16.72
C ASP A 122 -23.91 6.22 17.36
N PHE A 123 -22.64 6.57 17.14
CA PHE A 123 -21.49 5.82 17.67
C PHE A 123 -21.39 5.80 19.20
N PRO A 124 -21.76 6.86 19.96
CA PRO A 124 -21.68 6.83 21.42
C PRO A 124 -22.42 5.64 22.04
N GLY A 125 -21.71 4.92 22.91
CA GLY A 125 -22.23 3.73 23.58
C GLY A 125 -21.96 2.41 22.84
N HIS A 126 -21.45 2.46 21.61
CA HIS A 126 -21.12 1.27 20.81
C HIS A 126 -19.64 0.88 20.96
N THR A 127 -19.35 -0.38 20.60
CA THR A 127 -17.99 -0.92 20.53
C THR A 127 -17.54 -0.94 19.08
N ILE A 128 -16.40 -0.29 18.80
CA ILE A 128 -15.82 -0.18 17.47
C ILE A 128 -14.45 -0.87 17.47
N GLY A 129 -14.32 -1.90 16.64
CA GLY A 129 -13.04 -2.55 16.38
C GLY A 129 -12.16 -1.67 15.51
N VAL A 130 -10.97 -1.37 15.97
CA VAL A 130 -10.02 -0.50 15.27
C VAL A 130 -8.65 -1.18 15.25
N TRP A 131 -8.01 -1.21 14.08
CA TRP A 131 -6.62 -1.60 13.98
C TRP A 131 -5.73 -0.49 14.53
N PHE A 132 -4.58 -0.90 15.05
CA PHE A 132 -3.53 0.00 15.54
C PHE A 132 -2.31 -0.04 14.60
N PHE A 133 -1.20 0.53 15.04
CA PHE A 133 0.06 0.63 14.29
C PHE A 133 -0.02 1.53 13.04
N GLY A 134 -0.76 2.64 13.16
CA GLY A 134 -0.94 3.63 12.10
C GLY A 134 -2.30 3.60 11.42
N ASN A 135 -3.07 2.54 11.61
CA ASN A 135 -4.39 2.40 11.00
C ASN A 135 -5.51 3.07 11.81
N GLU A 136 -5.25 3.38 13.10
CA GLU A 136 -6.20 4.03 14.00
C GLU A 136 -6.40 5.51 13.71
N TYR A 137 -5.46 6.16 13.07
CA TYR A 137 -5.43 7.61 12.97
C TYR A 137 -6.61 8.23 12.21
N PRO A 138 -7.06 7.70 11.06
CA PRO A 138 -8.25 8.20 10.40
C PRO A 138 -9.50 8.12 11.29
N PHE A 139 -9.66 7.01 12.01
CA PHE A 139 -10.77 6.82 12.95
C PHE A 139 -10.70 7.83 14.12
N LEU A 140 -9.54 7.96 14.76
CA LEU A 140 -9.35 8.88 15.88
C LEU A 140 -9.57 10.34 15.46
N SER A 141 -9.09 10.72 14.27
CA SER A 141 -9.32 12.03 13.70
C SER A 141 -10.81 12.28 13.46
N TRP A 142 -11.52 11.30 12.86
CA TRP A 142 -12.95 11.41 12.63
C TRP A 142 -13.72 11.59 13.94
N MET A 143 -13.47 10.74 14.94
CA MET A 143 -14.09 10.87 16.26
C MET A 143 -13.80 12.22 16.91
N SER A 144 -12.57 12.72 16.79
CA SER A 144 -12.19 14.04 17.29
C SER A 144 -12.96 15.17 16.62
N GLN A 145 -13.14 15.11 15.30
CA GLN A 145 -13.91 16.09 14.51
C GLN A 145 -15.39 16.11 14.93
N GLU A 146 -15.97 14.92 15.21
CA GLU A 146 -17.34 14.78 15.69
C GLU A 146 -17.51 15.07 17.19
N GLY A 147 -16.41 15.32 17.93
CA GLY A 147 -16.45 15.55 19.37
C GLY A 147 -16.78 14.30 20.18
N ILE A 148 -16.58 13.10 19.60
CA ILE A 148 -16.86 11.80 20.22
C ILE A 148 -15.59 11.31 20.95
N LYS A 149 -15.73 10.93 22.21
CA LYS A 149 -14.63 10.36 23.00
C LYS A 149 -14.38 8.92 22.60
N THR A 150 -13.11 8.48 22.67
CA THR A 150 -12.67 7.11 22.32
C THR A 150 -12.17 6.32 23.53
N ASP A 151 -12.54 6.74 24.74
CA ASP A 151 -12.11 6.17 26.02
C ASP A 151 -13.13 5.24 26.68
N GLY A 152 -14.28 4.98 26.00
CA GLY A 152 -15.38 4.15 26.54
C GLY A 152 -16.21 4.85 27.61
N GLY A 153 -15.98 6.15 27.88
CA GLY A 153 -16.72 6.92 28.85
C GLY A 153 -18.12 7.31 28.36
N GLU A 154 -18.88 7.98 29.22
CA GLU A 154 -20.23 8.47 28.90
C GLU A 154 -20.19 9.41 27.67
N GLY A 155 -21.00 9.11 26.66
CA GLY A 155 -21.05 9.84 25.40
C GLY A 155 -19.88 9.54 24.44
N GLY A 156 -19.11 8.50 24.69
CA GLY A 156 -18.01 8.05 23.86
C GLY A 156 -18.23 6.65 23.28
N VAL A 157 -17.28 6.21 22.48
CA VAL A 157 -17.21 4.83 21.94
C VAL A 157 -16.20 4.00 22.72
N THR A 158 -16.46 2.70 22.82
CA THR A 158 -15.48 1.75 23.31
C THR A 158 -14.63 1.28 22.12
N VAL A 159 -13.34 1.58 22.12
CA VAL A 159 -12.42 1.10 21.08
C VAL A 159 -11.91 -0.28 21.46
N LEU A 160 -12.28 -1.28 20.65
CA LEU A 160 -11.73 -2.63 20.71
C LEU A 160 -10.48 -2.68 19.84
N LYS A 161 -9.33 -3.04 20.41
CA LYS A 161 -8.14 -3.32 19.61
C LYS A 161 -8.39 -4.55 18.76
N GLN A 162 -8.64 -4.33 17.48
CA GLN A 162 -8.96 -5.38 16.51
C GLN A 162 -7.69 -6.12 16.09
N GLY A 163 -7.81 -7.46 15.99
CA GLY A 163 -6.83 -8.29 15.29
C GLY A 163 -7.04 -8.27 13.78
N PHE A 164 -6.25 -9.05 13.07
CA PHE A 164 -6.27 -9.08 11.59
C PHE A 164 -7.27 -10.13 11.05
N ASN A 165 -8.48 -10.13 11.59
CA ASN A 165 -9.58 -10.99 11.16
C ASN A 165 -10.92 -10.28 11.40
N VAL A 166 -12.01 -10.86 10.93
CA VAL A 166 -13.37 -10.31 11.02
C VAL A 166 -14.18 -10.88 12.19
N ASP A 167 -13.58 -11.75 13.00
CA ASP A 167 -14.23 -12.40 14.14
C ASP A 167 -14.95 -11.44 15.09
N PRO A 168 -14.40 -10.26 15.44
CA PRO A 168 -15.09 -9.34 16.35
C PRO A 168 -16.45 -8.90 15.83
N LEU A 169 -16.63 -8.75 14.51
CA LEU A 169 -17.93 -8.45 13.91
C LEU A 169 -18.82 -9.70 13.93
N LEU A 170 -18.33 -10.83 13.40
CA LEU A 170 -19.10 -12.06 13.26
C LEU A 170 -19.59 -12.61 14.60
N GLN A 171 -18.79 -12.47 15.66
CA GLN A 171 -19.11 -12.91 17.01
C GLN A 171 -19.84 -11.84 17.84
N ARG A 172 -20.20 -10.70 17.24
CA ARG A 172 -20.89 -9.59 17.92
C ARG A 172 -20.11 -9.04 19.13
N GLN A 173 -18.78 -9.10 19.09
CA GLN A 173 -17.91 -8.49 20.12
C GLN A 173 -17.75 -6.98 19.86
N ALA A 174 -17.94 -6.55 18.62
CA ALA A 174 -17.98 -5.16 18.19
C ALA A 174 -19.19 -4.93 17.28
N ASP A 175 -19.78 -3.75 17.37
CA ASP A 175 -20.87 -3.31 16.50
C ASP A 175 -20.37 -2.95 15.10
N CYS A 176 -19.15 -2.39 15.05
CA CYS A 176 -18.42 -2.11 13.83
C CYS A 176 -16.99 -2.62 13.94
N ILE A 177 -16.35 -2.89 12.80
CA ILE A 177 -14.92 -3.17 12.70
C ILE A 177 -14.27 -2.38 11.58
N SER A 178 -12.96 -2.13 11.69
CA SER A 178 -12.15 -1.69 10.56
C SER A 178 -12.07 -2.80 9.52
N THR A 179 -12.26 -2.45 8.25
CA THR A 179 -12.12 -3.35 7.10
C THR A 179 -11.48 -2.59 5.95
N MET A 180 -10.77 -3.32 5.10
CA MET A 180 -10.42 -2.82 3.78
C MET A 180 -11.51 -3.24 2.80
N THR A 181 -11.87 -2.38 1.87
CA THR A 181 -12.80 -2.72 0.79
C THR A 181 -12.36 -3.97 0.04
N TYR A 182 -11.07 -4.14 -0.13
CA TYR A 182 -10.46 -5.22 -0.91
C TYR A 182 -10.14 -6.48 -0.11
N ASN A 183 -10.14 -6.47 1.22
CA ASN A 183 -9.77 -7.64 2.02
C ASN A 183 -10.87 -8.04 3.01
N GLU A 184 -10.89 -7.48 4.22
CA GLU A 184 -11.76 -7.95 5.30
C GLU A 184 -13.25 -7.81 4.98
N PHE A 185 -13.64 -6.83 4.17
CA PHE A 185 -15.02 -6.74 3.72
C PHE A 185 -15.40 -7.98 2.87
N GLY A 186 -14.52 -8.41 1.98
CA GLY A 186 -14.68 -9.69 1.26
C GLY A 186 -14.82 -10.87 2.20
N GLN A 187 -13.96 -10.97 3.23
CA GLN A 187 -14.02 -12.04 4.22
C GLN A 187 -15.37 -12.06 4.99
N VAL A 188 -15.95 -10.89 5.29
CA VAL A 188 -17.28 -10.79 5.90
C VAL A 188 -18.34 -11.37 4.96
N LEU A 189 -18.28 -11.06 3.67
CA LEU A 189 -19.22 -11.59 2.67
C LEU A 189 -19.04 -13.11 2.48
N GLU A 190 -17.81 -13.58 2.41
CA GLU A 190 -17.46 -15.01 2.30
C GLU A 190 -17.92 -15.82 3.53
N ALA A 191 -17.97 -15.19 4.71
CA ALA A 191 -18.57 -15.77 5.90
C ALA A 191 -20.10 -15.90 5.83
N GLY A 192 -20.73 -15.49 4.72
CA GLY A 192 -22.16 -15.61 4.46
C GLY A 192 -23.00 -14.42 4.95
N VAL A 193 -22.38 -13.29 5.32
CA VAL A 193 -23.10 -12.09 5.71
C VAL A 193 -23.59 -11.37 4.46
N SER A 194 -24.89 -11.04 4.42
CA SER A 194 -25.44 -10.25 3.31
C SER A 194 -24.98 -8.79 3.39
N PRO A 195 -24.58 -8.16 2.28
CA PRO A 195 -24.33 -6.71 2.25
C PRO A 195 -25.52 -5.88 2.75
N ASP A 196 -26.74 -6.39 2.59
CA ASP A 196 -27.97 -5.74 3.06
C ASP A 196 -28.08 -5.68 4.59
N ASP A 197 -27.33 -6.54 5.31
CA ASP A 197 -27.27 -6.58 6.76
C ASP A 197 -26.18 -5.66 7.33
N LEU A 198 -25.44 -4.97 6.47
CA LEU A 198 -24.30 -4.13 6.81
C LEU A 198 -24.57 -2.65 6.52
N VAL A 199 -23.88 -1.79 7.25
CA VAL A 199 -23.69 -0.38 6.95
C VAL A 199 -22.18 -0.11 6.92
N THR A 200 -21.70 0.56 5.89
CA THR A 200 -20.29 0.88 5.74
C THR A 200 -20.04 2.40 5.74
N PHE A 201 -18.96 2.83 6.35
CA PHE A 201 -18.50 4.21 6.35
C PHE A 201 -17.09 4.24 5.77
N LYS A 202 -16.96 4.61 4.50
CA LYS A 202 -15.67 4.80 3.84
C LYS A 202 -15.02 6.09 4.34
N TYR A 203 -13.78 6.04 4.72
CA TYR A 203 -13.08 7.24 5.20
C TYR A 203 -12.84 8.28 4.11
N GLU A 204 -12.86 7.87 2.83
CA GLU A 204 -12.93 8.80 1.69
C GLU A 204 -14.18 9.68 1.73
N ASP A 205 -15.34 9.07 2.02
CA ASP A 205 -16.63 9.78 2.01
C ASP A 205 -16.79 10.73 3.20
N VAL A 206 -16.08 10.46 4.30
CA VAL A 206 -16.13 11.30 5.52
C VAL A 206 -14.94 12.25 5.66
N GLY A 207 -14.05 12.28 4.64
CA GLY A 207 -12.99 13.29 4.53
C GLY A 207 -11.78 13.10 5.45
N VAL A 208 -11.59 11.90 6.00
CA VAL A 208 -10.44 11.57 6.87
C VAL A 208 -9.54 10.48 6.28
N ALA A 209 -9.75 10.13 5.02
CA ALA A 209 -8.90 9.17 4.32
C ALA A 209 -7.43 9.62 4.30
N THR A 210 -6.54 8.65 4.46
CA THR A 210 -5.10 8.85 4.37
C THR A 210 -4.53 8.03 3.23
N LEU A 211 -3.41 8.46 2.66
CA LEU A 211 -2.74 7.74 1.59
C LEU A 211 -2.22 6.39 2.09
N GLU A 212 -2.52 5.34 1.32
CA GLU A 212 -2.09 3.96 1.54
C GLU A 212 -0.86 3.64 0.69
N ASP A 213 -0.29 2.50 0.84
CA ASP A 213 0.70 1.76 0.06
C ASP A 213 1.56 2.59 -0.91
N GLY A 214 2.29 3.55 -0.36
CA GLY A 214 3.32 4.28 -1.08
C GLY A 214 4.67 3.56 -1.04
N LEU A 215 5.55 3.89 -1.99
CA LEU A 215 6.93 3.47 -2.04
C LEU A 215 7.84 4.48 -1.33
N TYR A 216 8.63 4.00 -0.38
CA TYR A 216 9.51 4.84 0.44
C TYR A 216 10.94 4.35 0.42
N VAL A 217 11.87 5.31 0.38
CA VAL A 217 13.32 5.08 0.49
C VAL A 217 13.91 5.98 1.57
N LEU A 218 15.14 5.70 2.00
CA LEU A 218 15.87 6.61 2.87
C LEU A 218 16.30 7.86 2.08
N GLU A 219 16.08 9.05 2.64
CA GLU A 219 16.43 10.34 2.04
C GLU A 219 17.92 10.41 1.64
N ALA A 220 18.79 9.87 2.47
CA ALA A 220 20.23 9.88 2.21
C ALA A 220 20.62 9.11 0.93
N ASN A 221 19.87 8.06 0.56
CA ASN A 221 20.16 7.25 -0.62
C ASN A 221 19.85 8.02 -1.92
N LEU A 222 18.88 8.96 -1.89
CA LEU A 222 18.53 9.78 -3.05
C LEU A 222 19.65 10.76 -3.46
N ALA A 223 20.64 10.99 -2.60
CA ALA A 223 21.82 11.79 -2.93
C ALA A 223 22.79 11.05 -3.87
N ASP A 224 22.69 9.72 -3.99
CA ASP A 224 23.44 8.92 -4.95
C ASP A 224 22.71 8.86 -6.29
N PRO A 225 23.29 9.41 -7.38
CA PRO A 225 22.64 9.36 -8.70
C PRO A 225 22.42 7.94 -9.22
N ALA A 226 23.27 6.98 -8.86
CA ALA A 226 23.10 5.59 -9.28
C ALA A 226 21.91 4.93 -8.57
N PHE A 227 21.71 5.22 -7.29
CA PHE A 227 20.53 4.76 -6.56
C PHE A 227 19.24 5.41 -7.11
N SER A 228 19.28 6.71 -7.37
CA SER A 228 18.12 7.43 -7.94
C SER A 228 17.73 6.89 -9.32
N ASP A 229 18.71 6.62 -10.21
CA ASP A 229 18.45 5.98 -11.51
C ASP A 229 17.84 4.58 -11.34
N LYS A 230 18.37 3.78 -10.41
CA LYS A 230 17.83 2.46 -10.07
C LYS A 230 16.37 2.57 -9.63
N MET A 231 16.00 3.55 -8.80
CA MET A 231 14.62 3.78 -8.38
C MET A 231 13.72 4.26 -9.50
N VAL A 232 14.21 5.08 -10.42
CA VAL A 232 13.45 5.49 -11.63
C VAL A 232 13.05 4.28 -12.47
N ARG A 233 13.99 3.37 -12.74
CA ARG A 233 13.72 2.14 -13.50
C ARG A 233 12.77 1.21 -12.74
N PHE A 234 12.94 1.07 -11.41
CA PHE A 234 12.09 0.28 -10.55
C PHE A 234 10.65 0.81 -10.54
N VAL A 235 10.44 2.10 -10.35
CA VAL A 235 9.10 2.72 -10.36
C VAL A 235 8.45 2.58 -11.73
N ARG A 236 9.18 2.80 -12.82
CA ARG A 236 8.66 2.63 -14.19
C ARG A 236 8.13 1.21 -14.41
N ALA A 237 8.92 0.20 -14.11
CA ALA A 237 8.52 -1.21 -14.24
C ALA A 237 7.36 -1.56 -13.31
N SER A 238 7.38 -1.08 -12.06
CA SER A 238 6.28 -1.28 -11.10
C SER A 238 4.97 -0.71 -11.63
N MET A 239 4.98 0.50 -12.19
CA MET A 239 3.76 1.10 -12.75
C MET A 239 3.27 0.41 -14.03
N GLN A 240 4.17 -0.22 -14.82
CA GLN A 240 3.76 -1.11 -15.90
C GLN A 240 3.05 -2.35 -15.35
N GLY A 241 3.56 -2.92 -14.26
CA GLY A 241 2.92 -4.04 -13.57
C GLY A 241 1.55 -3.70 -13.02
N TRP A 242 1.39 -2.54 -12.38
CA TRP A 242 0.09 -2.06 -11.91
C TRP A 242 -0.91 -1.87 -13.04
N LYS A 243 -0.50 -1.23 -14.13
CA LYS A 243 -1.37 -1.08 -15.30
C LYS A 243 -1.79 -2.42 -15.89
N TRP A 244 -0.87 -3.37 -16.01
CA TRP A 244 -1.19 -4.70 -16.50
C TRP A 244 -2.15 -5.43 -15.56
N ALA A 245 -1.95 -5.33 -14.24
CA ALA A 245 -2.83 -5.93 -13.25
C ALA A 245 -4.25 -5.36 -13.28
N GLU A 246 -4.42 -4.07 -13.54
CA GLU A 246 -5.72 -3.42 -13.73
C GLU A 246 -6.43 -3.94 -15.00
N GLU A 247 -5.68 -4.21 -16.06
CA GLU A 247 -6.20 -4.71 -17.34
C GLU A 247 -6.48 -6.23 -17.29
N HIS A 248 -5.82 -6.99 -16.40
CA HIS A 248 -5.88 -8.44 -16.28
C HIS A 248 -6.04 -8.91 -14.82
N PRO A 249 -7.13 -8.51 -14.14
CA PRO A 249 -7.23 -8.70 -12.69
C PRO A 249 -7.25 -10.17 -12.23
N GLU A 250 -7.85 -11.07 -13.00
CA GLU A 250 -7.89 -12.50 -12.67
C GLU A 250 -6.49 -13.12 -12.79
N GLU A 251 -5.78 -12.85 -13.89
CA GLU A 251 -4.40 -13.33 -14.09
C GLU A 251 -3.43 -12.73 -13.06
N ALA A 252 -3.60 -11.45 -12.71
CA ALA A 252 -2.80 -10.80 -11.68
C ALA A 252 -3.01 -11.45 -10.30
N ALA A 253 -4.25 -11.81 -9.96
CA ALA A 253 -4.57 -12.54 -8.74
C ALA A 253 -3.88 -13.91 -8.70
N MET A 254 -3.83 -14.62 -9.83
CA MET A 254 -3.13 -15.91 -9.93
C MET A 254 -1.62 -15.78 -9.79
N ILE A 255 -1.01 -14.75 -10.41
CA ILE A 255 0.42 -14.47 -10.23
C ILE A 255 0.74 -14.23 -8.74
N VAL A 256 -0.10 -13.48 -8.03
CA VAL A 256 0.08 -13.26 -6.59
C VAL A 256 -0.03 -14.58 -5.82
N LEU A 257 -1.02 -15.40 -6.15
CA LEU A 257 -1.25 -16.68 -5.48
C LEU A 257 -0.07 -17.64 -5.66
N ASP A 258 0.54 -17.67 -6.85
CA ASP A 258 1.73 -18.49 -7.15
C ASP A 258 2.97 -18.03 -6.32
N ASN A 259 2.95 -16.78 -5.81
CA ASN A 259 3.99 -16.23 -4.95
C ASN A 259 3.64 -16.31 -3.45
N ASP A 260 2.48 -16.82 -3.07
CA ASP A 260 2.12 -17.04 -1.65
C ASP A 260 2.72 -18.34 -1.12
N GLU A 261 3.89 -18.24 -0.49
CA GLU A 261 4.57 -19.38 0.14
C GLU A 261 3.83 -19.90 1.39
N THR A 262 2.88 -19.15 1.92
CA THR A 262 2.16 -19.54 3.15
C THR A 262 1.01 -20.49 2.88
N GLY A 263 0.45 -20.45 1.67
CA GLY A 263 -0.76 -21.19 1.29
C GLY A 263 -2.02 -20.71 2.04
N ALA A 264 -1.97 -19.50 2.61
CA ALA A 264 -3.08 -18.91 3.34
C ALA A 264 -4.11 -18.22 2.43
N GLN A 265 -3.70 -17.87 1.22
CA GLN A 265 -4.55 -17.18 0.26
C GLN A 265 -5.39 -18.18 -0.56
N THR A 266 -6.60 -17.77 -0.95
CA THR A 266 -7.46 -18.55 -1.84
C THR A 266 -7.65 -17.84 -3.17
N GLU A 267 -7.86 -18.59 -4.24
CA GLU A 267 -8.10 -18.04 -5.58
C GLU A 267 -9.29 -17.07 -5.58
N GLU A 268 -10.43 -17.48 -5.03
CA GLU A 268 -11.65 -16.67 -4.99
C GLU A 268 -11.43 -15.35 -4.27
N HIS A 269 -10.76 -15.38 -3.11
CA HIS A 269 -10.46 -14.17 -2.34
C HIS A 269 -9.47 -13.25 -3.07
N GLN A 270 -8.42 -13.80 -3.70
CA GLN A 270 -7.44 -12.98 -4.43
C GLN A 270 -8.03 -12.33 -5.68
N ILE A 271 -8.94 -13.00 -6.39
CA ILE A 271 -9.69 -12.40 -7.52
C ILE A 271 -10.58 -11.27 -7.01
N TYR A 272 -11.32 -11.48 -5.91
CA TYR A 272 -12.08 -10.43 -5.27
C TYR A 272 -11.19 -9.25 -4.89
N MET A 273 -10.08 -9.51 -4.19
CA MET A 273 -9.13 -8.47 -3.77
C MET A 273 -8.62 -7.66 -4.95
N MET A 274 -8.16 -8.32 -6.02
CA MET A 274 -7.61 -7.62 -7.18
C MET A 274 -8.66 -6.73 -7.85
N SER A 275 -9.91 -7.19 -7.93
CA SER A 275 -11.00 -6.40 -8.51
C SER A 275 -11.29 -5.11 -7.72
N GLU A 276 -11.13 -5.14 -6.41
CA GLU A 276 -11.29 -3.96 -5.54
C GLU A 276 -10.05 -3.07 -5.54
N VAL A 277 -8.85 -3.67 -5.51
CA VAL A 277 -7.57 -2.94 -5.58
C VAL A 277 -7.46 -2.14 -6.89
N ALA A 278 -7.89 -2.73 -8.02
CA ALA A 278 -7.89 -2.05 -9.30
C ALA A 278 -8.71 -0.75 -9.30
N LYS A 279 -9.73 -0.62 -8.43
CA LYS A 279 -10.51 0.63 -8.28
C LYS A 279 -9.71 1.71 -7.53
N LEU A 280 -8.81 1.31 -6.63
CA LEU A 280 -8.01 2.23 -5.81
C LEU A 280 -6.76 2.73 -6.55
N THR A 281 -6.28 1.95 -7.53
CA THR A 281 -5.11 2.29 -8.35
C THR A 281 -5.49 2.86 -9.72
N ALA A 282 -6.76 2.75 -10.11
CA ALA A 282 -7.26 3.13 -11.43
C ALA A 282 -6.77 4.51 -11.90
N GLY A 283 -6.09 4.52 -13.05
CA GLY A 283 -5.57 5.75 -13.65
C GLY A 283 -4.39 6.37 -12.92
N SER A 284 -3.77 5.65 -11.97
CA SER A 284 -2.54 6.07 -11.34
C SER A 284 -1.37 6.00 -12.33
N ASN A 285 -0.54 7.02 -12.30
CA ASN A 285 0.79 7.01 -12.93
C ASN A 285 1.92 6.89 -11.88
N GLY A 286 1.56 6.67 -10.62
CA GLY A 286 2.50 6.59 -9.51
C GLY A 286 2.91 7.95 -8.91
N ALA A 287 2.53 9.08 -9.51
CA ALA A 287 2.82 10.38 -8.91
C ALA A 287 1.88 10.64 -7.71
N LEU A 288 2.46 11.10 -6.61
CA LEU A 288 1.71 11.51 -5.44
C LEU A 288 0.89 12.77 -5.75
N ASP A 289 -0.39 12.79 -5.37
CA ASP A 289 -1.23 14.00 -5.41
C ASP A 289 -0.99 14.84 -4.14
N GLU A 290 -0.63 16.10 -4.33
CA GLU A 290 -0.31 17.00 -3.22
C GLU A 290 -1.52 17.32 -2.34
N ALA A 291 -2.74 17.34 -2.90
CA ALA A 291 -3.96 17.56 -2.11
C ALA A 291 -4.28 16.35 -1.23
N ASP A 292 -4.07 15.14 -1.73
CA ASP A 292 -4.24 13.91 -0.95
C ASP A 292 -3.17 13.77 0.13
N TYR A 293 -1.93 14.19 -0.17
CA TYR A 293 -0.88 14.30 0.82
C TYR A 293 -1.26 15.29 1.93
N GLN A 294 -1.72 16.50 1.55
CA GLN A 294 -2.11 17.51 2.53
C GLN A 294 -3.30 17.05 3.39
N ARG A 295 -4.31 16.40 2.80
CA ARG A 295 -5.41 15.78 3.55
C ARG A 295 -4.89 14.77 4.56
N THR A 296 -3.94 13.92 4.17
CA THR A 296 -3.31 12.96 5.08
C THR A 296 -2.62 13.67 6.25
N VAL A 297 -1.83 14.70 5.97
CA VAL A 297 -1.15 15.50 7.01
C VAL A 297 -2.16 16.15 7.95
N ASP A 298 -3.21 16.76 7.41
CA ASP A 298 -4.25 17.43 8.21
C ASP A 298 -4.99 16.43 9.11
N THR A 299 -5.29 15.23 8.60
CA THR A 299 -5.89 14.13 9.37
C THR A 299 -4.99 13.72 10.53
N LEU A 300 -3.69 13.61 10.32
CA LEU A 300 -2.74 13.21 11.36
C LEU A 300 -2.52 14.31 12.41
N LEU A 301 -2.54 15.59 12.03
CA LEU A 301 -2.45 16.72 12.94
C LEU A 301 -3.73 16.88 13.77
N ALA A 302 -4.88 16.48 13.25
CA ALA A 302 -6.19 16.57 13.92
C ALA A 302 -6.47 15.40 14.88
N GLY A 303 -5.55 14.47 15.06
CA GLY A 303 -5.72 13.20 15.79
C GLY A 303 -5.97 13.32 17.31
N GLY A 304 -6.73 14.31 17.75
CA GLY A 304 -7.17 14.46 19.14
C GLY A 304 -6.10 14.99 20.09
N SER A 305 -6.08 14.49 21.33
CA SER A 305 -5.15 14.95 22.37
C SER A 305 -3.70 14.44 22.19
N ASP A 306 -3.49 13.48 21.32
CA ASP A 306 -2.18 12.85 21.07
C ASP A 306 -1.95 12.66 19.56
N PRO A 307 -1.68 13.76 18.82
CA PRO A 307 -1.53 13.71 17.39
C PRO A 307 -0.28 12.89 16.99
N VAL A 308 -0.37 12.19 15.86
CA VAL A 308 0.71 11.32 15.36
C VAL A 308 1.95 12.10 14.97
N ILE A 309 1.73 13.27 14.39
CA ILE A 309 2.76 14.23 14.03
C ILE A 309 2.43 15.58 14.68
N THR A 310 3.44 16.32 15.10
CA THR A 310 3.27 17.61 15.79
C THR A 310 3.35 18.81 14.85
N LYS A 311 3.83 18.59 13.65
CA LYS A 311 3.96 19.59 12.58
C LYS A 311 3.90 18.93 11.19
N ALA A 312 3.60 19.70 10.17
CA ALA A 312 3.69 19.22 8.79
C ALA A 312 5.13 18.78 8.48
N PRO A 313 5.34 17.54 7.98
CA PRO A 313 6.66 17.04 7.67
C PRO A 313 7.28 17.73 6.46
N GLU A 314 8.54 18.11 6.54
CA GLU A 314 9.30 18.66 5.41
C GLU A 314 10.04 17.53 4.68
N GLY A 315 10.10 17.59 3.34
CA GLY A 315 10.85 16.64 2.50
C GLY A 315 10.35 15.20 2.57
N ALA A 316 9.09 14.97 2.95
CA ALA A 316 8.53 13.64 3.13
C ALA A 316 8.18 12.93 1.79
N TRP A 317 8.21 13.64 0.68
CA TRP A 317 7.94 13.10 -0.65
C TRP A 317 8.70 13.88 -1.73
N THR A 318 8.80 13.27 -2.93
CA THR A 318 9.39 13.90 -4.12
C THR A 318 8.79 13.35 -5.39
N HIS A 319 8.57 14.19 -6.39
CA HIS A 319 8.21 13.78 -7.75
C HIS A 319 9.42 13.45 -8.62
N ALA A 320 10.66 13.71 -8.16
CA ALA A 320 11.85 13.57 -9.01
C ALA A 320 11.99 12.16 -9.62
N ILE A 321 11.58 11.11 -8.89
CA ILE A 321 11.63 9.73 -9.37
C ILE A 321 10.49 9.46 -10.35
N THR A 322 9.25 9.81 -10.01
CA THR A 322 8.09 9.58 -10.89
C THR A 322 8.15 10.42 -12.16
N ASP A 323 8.58 11.69 -12.09
CA ASP A 323 8.75 12.54 -13.26
C ASP A 323 9.76 11.95 -14.27
N ALA A 324 10.85 11.37 -13.76
CA ALA A 324 11.85 10.70 -14.60
C ALA A 324 11.37 9.32 -15.10
N ALA A 325 10.56 8.61 -14.32
CA ALA A 325 10.02 7.31 -14.70
C ALA A 325 8.95 7.40 -15.80
N LEU A 326 8.25 8.53 -15.89
CA LEU A 326 7.14 8.76 -16.84
C LEU A 326 7.60 9.37 -18.18
N GLN A 327 8.88 9.68 -18.35
CA GLN A 327 9.45 10.17 -19.60
C GLN A 327 9.73 9.04 -20.57
#